data_1b44096c8ac44e82661591ee80478b43
#
_entry.id   1b44096c8ac44e82661591ee80478b43
#
_cell.length_a   1.000
_cell.length_b   1.000
_cell.length_c   1.000
_cell.angle_alpha   90.00
_cell.angle_beta   90.00
_cell.angle_gamma   90.00
#
_symmetry.space_group_name_H-M   'P 1'
#
loop_
_entity.id
_entity.type
_entity.pdbx_description
1 polymer ?
#
loop_
_entity_poly.entity_id
_entity_poly.type
_entity_poly.pdbx_seq_one_letter_code
_entity_poly.pdbx_strand_id
1 'polypeptide(L)'
;VGDLIVKDAPGGVDIGRNVNSNEQLAACAVSVEGTYDPVTSLADLRHFDSLQVLSVNNRRGAPPITDLTGLEECKNLMLLSVPSVESSAFPTFAKLDSVVELKYGSDGIRADSNVSDLSALAQMKSLKMLWITGSEVDLTQLAGADLRVLRLDVTRIGSLEPLKQMENLSFLQLCQGPEIDSFAPLAESSVQYLSMSLSQGAQEAYKDMDYTPLTQMPQLIWLDLTNNITFDTETCKKLLANDTALKYLKISYTSAAKDAEELDTAHLKEFTAPAP
;
A
#
# COMPACT_ATOMS: atom_id res chain seq x y z
N VAL A 1 -29.65 -9.57 -3.24
CA VAL A 1 -28.72 -10.57 -3.77
C VAL A 1 -28.86 -10.73 -5.30
N GLY A 2 -29.80 -10.03 -5.94
CA GLY A 2 -30.11 -10.26 -7.36
C GLY A 2 -29.06 -9.81 -8.37
N ASP A 3 -28.11 -8.92 -8.03
CA ASP A 3 -27.20 -8.29 -8.99
C ASP A 3 -25.71 -8.40 -8.61
N LEU A 4 -25.39 -9.27 -7.69
CA LEU A 4 -24.01 -9.62 -7.35
C LEU A 4 -23.42 -10.51 -8.46
N ILE A 5 -22.61 -9.93 -9.35
CA ILE A 5 -21.75 -10.71 -10.25
C ILE A 5 -20.48 -11.05 -9.49
N VAL A 6 -20.40 -12.27 -9.03
CA VAL A 6 -19.20 -12.79 -8.37
C VAL A 6 -18.27 -13.30 -9.43
N LYS A 7 -17.15 -12.62 -9.63
CA LYS A 7 -16.08 -13.04 -10.54
C LYS A 7 -14.81 -13.38 -9.75
N ASP A 8 -14.04 -14.27 -10.32
CA ASP A 8 -12.78 -14.88 -9.88
C ASP A 8 -12.09 -14.24 -8.66
N ALA A 9 -12.11 -14.96 -7.54
CA ALA A 9 -11.27 -14.64 -6.40
C ALA A 9 -9.80 -14.98 -6.67
N PRO A 10 -8.84 -14.28 -6.02
CA PRO A 10 -7.45 -14.70 -6.03
C PRO A 10 -7.33 -16.13 -5.50
N GLY A 11 -7.10 -17.09 -6.40
CA GLY A 11 -7.11 -18.53 -6.10
C GLY A 11 -8.03 -19.35 -7.01
N GLY A 12 -8.73 -18.71 -7.96
CA GLY A 12 -9.39 -19.42 -9.07
C GLY A 12 -10.73 -20.05 -8.76
N VAL A 13 -11.50 -19.55 -7.79
CA VAL A 13 -12.87 -20.03 -7.54
C VAL A 13 -13.87 -19.05 -8.16
N ASP A 14 -14.40 -19.41 -9.32
CA ASP A 14 -15.58 -18.76 -9.91
C ASP A 14 -16.83 -19.18 -9.12
N ILE A 15 -17.21 -18.39 -8.14
CA ILE A 15 -18.36 -18.66 -7.29
C ILE A 15 -19.67 -18.59 -8.09
N GLY A 16 -19.72 -17.78 -9.15
CA GLY A 16 -20.94 -17.60 -9.95
C GLY A 16 -21.33 -18.85 -10.75
N ARG A 17 -20.39 -19.74 -11.09
CA ARG A 17 -20.65 -20.93 -11.89
C ARG A 17 -20.65 -22.24 -11.10
N ASN A 18 -19.99 -22.27 -9.95
CA ASN A 18 -19.72 -23.52 -9.23
C ASN A 18 -20.37 -23.58 -7.84
N VAL A 19 -21.12 -22.59 -7.44
CA VAL A 19 -21.82 -22.61 -6.15
C VAL A 19 -23.12 -23.40 -6.27
N ASN A 20 -23.05 -24.67 -5.87
CA ASN A 20 -24.20 -25.57 -5.87
C ASN A 20 -24.77 -25.81 -4.46
N SER A 21 -24.16 -25.25 -3.42
CA SER A 21 -24.62 -25.39 -2.02
C SER A 21 -24.23 -24.21 -1.16
N ASN A 22 -24.94 -24.01 -0.03
CA ASN A 22 -24.60 -23.03 0.99
C ASN A 22 -23.21 -23.28 1.60
N GLU A 23 -22.72 -24.52 1.59
CA GLU A 23 -21.39 -24.90 2.06
C GLU A 23 -20.26 -24.40 1.13
N GLN A 24 -20.53 -24.32 -0.18
CA GLN A 24 -19.59 -23.73 -1.14
C GLN A 24 -19.62 -22.19 -1.10
N LEU A 25 -20.77 -21.58 -0.81
CA LEU A 25 -20.84 -20.16 -0.48
C LEU A 25 -20.12 -19.81 0.82
N ALA A 26 -20.07 -20.76 1.76
CA ALA A 26 -19.29 -20.66 2.97
C ALA A 26 -17.76 -20.70 2.73
N ALA A 27 -17.33 -21.09 1.55
CA ALA A 27 -15.91 -21.24 1.21
C ALA A 27 -15.36 -19.94 0.59
N CYS A 28 -15.03 -18.95 1.40
CA CYS A 28 -13.70 -18.38 1.38
C CYS A 28 -13.45 -17.08 0.64
N ALA A 29 -13.80 -16.87 -0.60
CA ALA A 29 -13.39 -15.70 -1.33
C ALA A 29 -14.50 -15.16 -2.25
N VAL A 30 -14.83 -13.89 -2.10
CA VAL A 30 -15.88 -13.22 -2.86
C VAL A 30 -15.28 -12.00 -3.57
N SER A 31 -15.48 -11.90 -4.88
CA SER A 31 -15.26 -10.69 -5.64
C SER A 31 -16.61 -10.11 -6.07
N VAL A 32 -16.82 -8.84 -5.76
CA VAL A 32 -18.04 -8.11 -6.10
C VAL A 32 -17.70 -7.00 -7.07
N GLU A 33 -18.34 -6.99 -8.23
CA GLU A 33 -18.12 -5.97 -9.25
C GLU A 33 -19.35 -5.11 -9.47
N GLY A 34 -19.26 -3.83 -9.11
CA GLY A 34 -20.26 -2.80 -9.40
C GLY A 34 -20.06 -2.18 -10.78
N THR A 35 -20.12 -2.99 -11.86
CA THR A 35 -19.88 -2.51 -13.23
C THR A 35 -21.00 -1.63 -13.75
N TYR A 36 -22.25 -1.95 -13.46
CA TYR A 36 -23.43 -1.20 -13.87
C TYR A 36 -24.04 -0.45 -12.69
N ASP A 37 -24.33 -1.18 -11.60
CA ASP A 37 -24.85 -0.61 -10.37
C ASP A 37 -23.75 -0.63 -9.31
N PRO A 38 -23.33 0.56 -8.80
CA PRO A 38 -22.29 0.63 -7.78
C PRO A 38 -22.70 -0.10 -6.50
N VAL A 39 -21.74 -0.82 -5.93
CA VAL A 39 -21.90 -1.42 -4.60
C VAL A 39 -21.73 -0.31 -3.56
N THR A 40 -22.79 0.02 -2.86
CA THR A 40 -22.82 1.06 -1.81
C THR A 40 -23.06 0.50 -0.41
N SER A 41 -23.47 -0.77 -0.28
CA SER A 41 -23.66 -1.45 1.00
C SER A 41 -23.11 -2.86 0.97
N LEU A 42 -22.48 -3.28 2.06
CA LEU A 42 -21.96 -4.63 2.28
C LEU A 42 -22.74 -5.38 3.39
N ALA A 43 -23.88 -4.84 3.82
CA ALA A 43 -24.67 -5.37 4.92
C ALA A 43 -25.11 -6.83 4.73
N ASP A 44 -25.35 -7.26 3.49
CA ASP A 44 -25.78 -8.63 3.20
C ASP A 44 -24.66 -9.67 3.35
N LEU A 45 -23.40 -9.23 3.47
CA LEU A 45 -22.26 -10.12 3.67
C LEU A 45 -22.23 -10.79 5.05
N ARG A 46 -22.99 -10.30 6.03
CA ARG A 46 -23.19 -10.92 7.35
C ARG A 46 -23.62 -12.40 7.29
N HIS A 47 -24.15 -12.86 6.14
CA HIS A 47 -24.56 -14.24 5.95
C HIS A 47 -23.44 -15.17 5.46
N PHE A 48 -22.22 -14.64 5.31
CA PHE A 48 -21.06 -15.39 4.81
C PHE A 48 -20.07 -15.70 5.96
N ASP A 49 -20.48 -16.57 6.88
CA ASP A 49 -19.71 -16.89 8.10
C ASP A 49 -18.28 -17.35 7.87
N SER A 50 -17.97 -17.92 6.69
CA SER A 50 -16.66 -18.45 6.35
C SER A 50 -15.87 -17.54 5.39
N LEU A 51 -16.33 -16.32 5.15
CA LEU A 51 -15.66 -15.38 4.26
C LEU A 51 -14.26 -15.02 4.77
N GLN A 52 -13.23 -15.30 3.97
CA GLN A 52 -11.81 -15.01 4.29
C GLN A 52 -11.24 -13.90 3.42
N VAL A 53 -11.70 -13.80 2.18
CA VAL A 53 -11.21 -12.81 1.21
C VAL A 53 -12.41 -12.11 0.59
N LEU A 54 -12.41 -10.79 0.66
CA LEU A 54 -13.40 -9.95 -0.02
C LEU A 54 -12.68 -8.92 -0.88
N SER A 55 -13.06 -8.88 -2.16
CA SER A 55 -12.67 -7.81 -3.07
C SER A 55 -13.93 -7.15 -3.63
N VAL A 56 -14.06 -5.85 -3.43
CA VAL A 56 -15.14 -5.04 -4.00
C VAL A 56 -14.53 -4.08 -5.00
N ASN A 57 -14.99 -4.14 -6.25
CA ASN A 57 -14.52 -3.30 -7.32
C ASN A 57 -15.70 -2.49 -7.88
N ASN A 58 -15.73 -1.21 -7.62
CA ASN A 58 -16.64 -0.30 -8.26
C ASN A 58 -15.99 0.31 -9.52
N ARG A 59 -16.82 0.71 -10.50
CA ARG A 59 -16.32 1.48 -11.64
C ARG A 59 -15.76 2.82 -11.17
N ARG A 60 -14.82 3.36 -11.93
CA ARG A 60 -14.28 4.71 -11.69
C ARG A 60 -15.39 5.77 -11.62
N GLY A 61 -15.36 6.62 -10.60
CA GLY A 61 -16.36 7.67 -10.37
C GLY A 61 -17.70 7.16 -9.78
N ALA A 62 -17.74 5.92 -9.31
CA ALA A 62 -18.88 5.43 -8.56
C ALA A 62 -18.99 6.12 -7.19
N PRO A 63 -20.21 6.23 -6.61
CA PRO A 63 -20.36 6.70 -5.25
C PRO A 63 -19.61 5.77 -4.27
N PRO A 64 -19.12 6.31 -3.15
CA PRO A 64 -18.43 5.52 -2.12
C PRO A 64 -19.37 4.50 -1.48
N ILE A 65 -18.79 3.48 -0.84
CA ILE A 65 -19.55 2.58 0.03
C ILE A 65 -19.98 3.36 1.28
N THR A 66 -21.26 3.33 1.58
CA THR A 66 -21.87 4.05 2.71
C THR A 66 -22.16 3.14 3.89
N ASP A 67 -22.18 1.81 3.68
CA ASP A 67 -22.57 0.85 4.71
C ASP A 67 -21.64 -0.39 4.68
N LEU A 68 -20.88 -0.58 5.76
CA LEU A 68 -19.98 -1.71 6.00
C LEU A 68 -20.51 -2.67 7.08
N THR A 69 -21.73 -2.48 7.59
CA THR A 69 -22.21 -3.16 8.81
C THR A 69 -22.19 -4.70 8.73
N GLY A 70 -22.31 -5.28 7.55
CA GLY A 70 -22.26 -6.74 7.39
C GLY A 70 -20.87 -7.35 7.61
N LEU A 71 -19.80 -6.55 7.50
CA LEU A 71 -18.42 -7.06 7.60
C LEU A 71 -18.01 -7.42 9.03
N GLU A 72 -18.56 -6.76 10.04
CA GLU A 72 -18.23 -7.05 11.45
C GLU A 72 -18.68 -8.44 11.90
N GLU A 73 -19.59 -9.06 11.16
CA GLU A 73 -20.04 -10.45 11.39
C GLU A 73 -19.12 -11.49 10.70
N CYS A 74 -18.34 -11.07 9.71
CA CYS A 74 -17.42 -11.94 8.97
C CYS A 74 -16.14 -12.20 9.77
N LYS A 75 -16.20 -13.02 10.82
CA LYS A 75 -15.10 -13.24 11.79
C LYS A 75 -13.86 -13.92 11.22
N ASN A 76 -13.94 -14.51 10.03
CA ASN A 76 -12.84 -15.16 9.35
C ASN A 76 -12.22 -14.29 8.25
N LEU A 77 -12.71 -13.05 8.04
CA LEU A 77 -12.25 -12.17 6.98
C LEU A 77 -10.82 -11.69 7.25
N MET A 78 -9.86 -12.15 6.45
CA MET A 78 -8.44 -11.82 6.57
C MET A 78 -7.95 -10.79 5.56
N LEU A 79 -8.48 -10.83 4.34
CA LEU A 79 -8.13 -9.90 3.28
C LEU A 79 -9.38 -9.13 2.84
N LEU A 80 -9.29 -7.81 2.90
CA LEU A 80 -10.35 -6.90 2.47
C LEU A 80 -9.79 -5.90 1.44
N SER A 81 -10.38 -5.90 0.26
CA SER A 81 -10.14 -4.88 -0.77
C SER A 81 -11.44 -4.13 -1.04
N VAL A 82 -11.44 -2.84 -0.80
CA VAL A 82 -12.62 -1.98 -1.00
C VAL A 82 -12.25 -0.70 -1.77
N PRO A 83 -13.16 -0.19 -2.60
CA PRO A 83 -13.03 1.13 -3.20
C PRO A 83 -13.17 2.22 -2.12
N SER A 84 -13.42 3.45 -2.53
CA SER A 84 -13.69 4.53 -1.58
C SER A 84 -14.89 4.22 -0.68
N VAL A 85 -14.75 4.56 0.59
CA VAL A 85 -15.76 4.40 1.64
C VAL A 85 -16.10 5.77 2.21
N GLU A 86 -17.37 6.04 2.46
CA GLU A 86 -17.78 7.30 3.06
C GLU A 86 -17.29 7.42 4.50
N SER A 87 -16.91 8.63 4.91
CA SER A 87 -16.34 8.92 6.24
C SER A 87 -17.24 8.42 7.39
N SER A 88 -18.54 8.47 7.22
CA SER A 88 -19.52 7.98 8.21
C SER A 88 -19.45 6.48 8.46
N ALA A 89 -19.00 5.68 7.47
CA ALA A 89 -18.85 4.23 7.59
C ALA A 89 -17.44 3.80 8.08
N PHE A 90 -16.48 4.70 8.07
CA PHE A 90 -15.07 4.42 8.43
C PHE A 90 -14.90 3.80 9.83
N PRO A 91 -15.62 4.22 10.88
CA PRO A 91 -15.50 3.63 12.21
C PRO A 91 -15.76 2.12 12.27
N THR A 92 -16.45 1.54 11.27
CA THR A 92 -16.68 0.10 11.19
C THR A 92 -15.37 -0.68 11.02
N PHE A 93 -14.34 -0.10 10.37
CA PHE A 93 -13.04 -0.75 10.23
C PHE A 93 -12.42 -1.14 11.58
N ALA A 94 -12.55 -0.30 12.61
CA ALA A 94 -12.03 -0.57 13.95
C ALA A 94 -12.61 -1.85 14.59
N LYS A 95 -13.74 -2.36 14.07
CA LYS A 95 -14.40 -3.58 14.56
C LYS A 95 -13.98 -4.85 13.80
N LEU A 96 -13.19 -4.70 12.73
CA LEU A 96 -12.75 -5.82 11.89
C LEU A 96 -11.49 -6.47 12.49
N ASP A 97 -11.69 -7.21 13.58
CA ASP A 97 -10.61 -7.77 14.39
C ASP A 97 -9.81 -8.89 13.69
N SER A 98 -10.30 -9.47 12.59
CA SER A 98 -9.65 -10.57 11.86
C SER A 98 -8.90 -10.13 10.62
N VAL A 99 -9.12 -8.93 10.11
CA VAL A 99 -8.51 -8.44 8.87
C VAL A 99 -7.03 -8.17 9.06
N VAL A 100 -6.20 -8.89 8.28
CA VAL A 100 -4.74 -8.80 8.29
C VAL A 100 -4.22 -7.91 7.16
N GLU A 101 -4.90 -7.95 6.00
CA GLU A 101 -4.58 -7.12 4.84
C GLU A 101 -5.78 -6.29 4.42
N LEU A 102 -5.58 -4.97 4.34
CA LEU A 102 -6.55 -4.02 3.82
C LEU A 102 -5.98 -3.30 2.59
N LYS A 103 -6.73 -3.36 1.48
CA LYS A 103 -6.54 -2.52 0.30
C LYS A 103 -7.69 -1.53 0.23
N TYR A 104 -7.38 -0.26 0.40
CA TYR A 104 -8.35 0.82 0.37
C TYR A 104 -8.16 1.69 -0.87
N GLY A 105 -9.25 2.07 -1.54
CA GLY A 105 -9.22 2.89 -2.75
C GLY A 105 -8.87 2.06 -4.00
N SER A 106 -9.29 0.80 -4.06
CA SER A 106 -8.94 -0.16 -5.14
C SER A 106 -9.50 0.20 -6.53
N ASP A 107 -10.37 1.19 -6.62
CA ASP A 107 -10.99 1.68 -7.86
C ASP A 107 -10.06 2.54 -8.74
N GLY A 108 -8.80 2.70 -8.33
CA GLY A 108 -7.78 3.37 -9.14
C GLY A 108 -8.00 4.87 -9.32
N ILE A 109 -8.81 5.50 -8.48
CA ILE A 109 -9.11 6.92 -8.58
C ILE A 109 -8.16 7.70 -7.68
N ARG A 110 -7.27 8.46 -8.32
CA ARG A 110 -6.65 9.64 -7.74
C ARG A 110 -7.64 10.82 -7.74
N ALA A 111 -8.84 10.64 -7.26
CA ALA A 111 -9.81 11.71 -7.28
C ALA A 111 -10.57 11.72 -5.96
N ASP A 112 -10.48 12.84 -5.26
CA ASP A 112 -11.45 13.34 -4.28
C ASP A 112 -11.77 12.47 -3.05
N SER A 113 -11.25 11.25 -2.96
CA SER A 113 -11.32 10.47 -1.73
C SER A 113 -10.21 10.95 -0.77
N ASN A 114 -10.41 12.13 -0.22
CA ASN A 114 -9.69 12.52 1.00
C ASN A 114 -10.12 11.54 2.07
N VAL A 115 -9.25 10.59 2.38
CA VAL A 115 -9.42 9.79 3.59
C VAL A 115 -9.09 10.73 4.74
N SER A 116 -10.10 11.47 5.18
CA SER A 116 -9.93 12.53 6.17
C SER A 116 -9.61 11.99 7.58
N ASP A 117 -9.90 10.72 7.84
CA ASP A 117 -9.67 10.10 9.15
C ASP A 117 -9.30 8.62 9.01
N LEU A 118 -8.01 8.32 9.14
CA LEU A 118 -7.46 6.95 9.14
C LEU A 118 -7.41 6.33 10.54
N SER A 119 -7.84 7.05 11.59
CA SER A 119 -7.68 6.59 12.98
C SER A 119 -8.37 5.26 13.26
N ALA A 120 -9.46 4.96 12.57
CA ALA A 120 -10.13 3.67 12.65
C ALA A 120 -9.25 2.51 12.16
N LEU A 121 -8.38 2.75 11.16
CA LEU A 121 -7.46 1.72 10.66
C LEU A 121 -6.36 1.42 11.67
N ALA A 122 -5.89 2.43 12.41
CA ALA A 122 -4.91 2.25 13.47
C ALA A 122 -5.46 1.41 14.65
N GLN A 123 -6.79 1.30 14.78
CA GLN A 123 -7.45 0.50 15.81
C GLN A 123 -7.69 -0.96 15.39
N MET A 124 -7.45 -1.31 14.14
CA MET A 124 -7.59 -2.69 13.63
C MET A 124 -6.47 -3.59 14.20
N LYS A 125 -6.80 -4.44 15.19
CA LYS A 125 -5.81 -5.19 15.97
C LYS A 125 -4.96 -6.18 15.17
N SER A 126 -5.55 -6.79 14.14
CA SER A 126 -4.87 -7.79 13.31
C SER A 126 -4.23 -7.22 12.05
N LEU A 127 -4.45 -5.95 11.74
CA LEU A 127 -3.94 -5.34 10.52
C LEU A 127 -2.40 -5.30 10.51
N LYS A 128 -1.80 -5.89 9.46
CA LYS A 128 -0.34 -5.93 9.24
C LYS A 128 0.06 -5.36 7.90
N MET A 129 -0.85 -5.38 6.93
CA MET A 129 -0.59 -4.90 5.57
C MET A 129 -1.68 -3.91 5.18
N LEU A 130 -1.25 -2.69 4.84
CA LEU A 130 -2.14 -1.61 4.45
C LEU A 130 -1.71 -1.03 3.11
N TRP A 131 -2.62 -1.01 2.15
CA TRP A 131 -2.46 -0.37 0.86
C TRP A 131 -3.50 0.73 0.77
N ILE A 132 -3.06 1.95 0.50
CA ILE A 132 -3.96 3.10 0.32
C ILE A 132 -3.74 3.68 -1.07
N THR A 133 -4.81 3.85 -1.80
CA THR A 133 -4.85 4.64 -3.03
C THR A 133 -5.77 5.83 -2.81
N GLY A 134 -5.30 7.04 -3.10
CA GLY A 134 -6.08 8.26 -2.83
C GLY A 134 -5.34 9.53 -3.15
N SER A 135 -5.81 10.66 -2.64
CA SER A 135 -5.17 11.96 -2.85
C SER A 135 -4.19 12.33 -1.75
N GLU A 136 -4.58 12.27 -0.50
CA GLU A 136 -3.73 12.68 0.63
C GLU A 136 -3.86 11.70 1.79
N VAL A 137 -2.73 11.46 2.49
CA VAL A 137 -2.65 10.63 3.69
C VAL A 137 -1.88 11.37 4.77
N ASP A 138 -2.50 11.55 5.94
CA ASP A 138 -1.83 11.98 7.15
C ASP A 138 -1.38 10.76 7.97
N LEU A 139 -0.08 10.47 7.93
CA LEU A 139 0.50 9.32 8.63
C LEU A 139 0.42 9.43 10.16
N THR A 140 0.19 10.62 10.74
CA THR A 140 0.03 10.77 12.20
C THR A 140 -1.12 9.93 12.73
N GLN A 141 -2.14 9.72 11.92
CA GLN A 141 -3.32 8.92 12.27
C GLN A 141 -3.04 7.41 12.29
N LEU A 142 -1.93 6.97 11.66
CA LEU A 142 -1.50 5.57 11.63
C LEU A 142 -0.35 5.25 12.59
N ALA A 143 0.16 6.24 13.34
CA ALA A 143 1.35 6.08 14.19
C ALA A 143 1.21 4.95 15.24
N GLY A 144 -0.02 4.65 15.70
CA GLY A 144 -0.31 3.56 16.63
C GLY A 144 -0.59 2.19 15.98
N ALA A 145 -0.57 2.11 14.64
CA ALA A 145 -0.87 0.87 13.92
C ALA A 145 0.32 -0.10 13.95
N ASP A 146 0.07 -1.38 14.21
CA ASP A 146 1.09 -2.44 14.21
C ASP A 146 1.31 -3.00 12.78
N LEU A 147 1.65 -2.10 11.84
CA LEU A 147 1.86 -2.43 10.44
C LEU A 147 3.25 -3.03 10.21
N ARG A 148 3.33 -4.00 9.28
CA ARG A 148 4.58 -4.54 8.72
C ARG A 148 4.82 -4.09 7.30
N VAL A 149 3.75 -3.85 6.56
CA VAL A 149 3.77 -3.43 5.16
C VAL A 149 2.85 -2.23 5.00
N LEU A 150 3.40 -1.15 4.45
CA LEU A 150 2.63 0.04 4.08
C LEU A 150 2.93 0.39 2.61
N ARG A 151 1.89 0.43 1.80
CA ARG A 151 1.96 0.88 0.42
C ARG A 151 1.03 2.07 0.23
N LEU A 152 1.59 3.15 -0.30
CA LEU A 152 0.88 4.41 -0.53
C LEU A 152 0.96 4.78 -2.01
N ASP A 153 -0.18 4.77 -2.69
CA ASP A 153 -0.36 5.28 -4.05
C ASP A 153 -1.23 6.55 -3.96
N VAL A 154 -0.62 7.61 -3.48
CA VAL A 154 -1.28 8.88 -3.15
C VAL A 154 -0.51 10.05 -3.75
N THR A 155 -1.15 11.21 -3.83
CA THR A 155 -0.52 12.43 -4.37
C THR A 155 0.28 13.20 -3.33
N ARG A 156 -0.12 13.11 -2.05
CA ARG A 156 0.52 13.81 -0.95
C ARG A 156 0.57 12.97 0.33
N ILE A 157 1.70 13.03 1.02
CA ILE A 157 1.88 12.47 2.37
C ILE A 157 2.28 13.59 3.34
N GLY A 158 3.09 14.58 2.88
CA GLY A 158 3.71 15.60 3.72
C GLY A 158 4.80 14.98 4.60
N SER A 159 4.55 14.83 5.89
CA SER A 159 5.55 14.38 6.85
C SER A 159 5.66 12.86 6.96
N LEU A 160 6.90 12.34 6.92
CA LEU A 160 7.24 10.94 7.23
C LEU A 160 7.58 10.72 8.72
N GLU A 161 7.54 11.75 9.58
CA GLU A 161 7.87 11.64 11.02
C GLU A 161 7.14 10.48 11.74
N PRO A 162 5.86 10.19 11.48
CA PRO A 162 5.18 9.09 12.14
C PRO A 162 5.78 7.70 11.89
N LEU A 163 6.56 7.52 10.82
CA LEU A 163 7.23 6.24 10.54
C LEU A 163 8.22 5.83 11.64
N LYS A 164 8.79 6.79 12.37
CA LYS A 164 9.69 6.53 13.51
C LYS A 164 9.00 5.77 14.65
N GLN A 165 7.67 5.87 14.75
CA GLN A 165 6.86 5.21 15.78
C GLN A 165 6.30 3.86 15.32
N MET A 166 6.43 3.53 14.04
CA MET A 166 5.98 2.25 13.48
C MET A 166 7.10 1.20 13.59
N GLU A 167 7.37 0.72 14.80
CA GLU A 167 8.53 -0.14 15.12
C GLU A 167 8.58 -1.46 14.32
N ASN A 168 7.43 -1.96 13.87
CA ASN A 168 7.32 -3.22 13.12
C ASN A 168 7.24 -3.02 11.59
N LEU A 169 7.24 -1.75 11.11
CA LEU A 169 7.14 -1.46 9.69
C LEU A 169 8.45 -1.81 8.97
N SER A 170 8.45 -2.93 8.25
CA SER A 170 9.63 -3.39 7.53
C SER A 170 9.61 -3.09 6.03
N PHE A 171 8.42 -2.98 5.43
CA PHE A 171 8.27 -2.68 4.01
C PHE A 171 7.48 -1.39 3.80
N LEU A 172 8.09 -0.42 3.11
CA LEU A 172 7.45 0.82 2.69
C LEU A 172 7.53 0.97 1.16
N GLN A 173 6.39 1.20 0.53
CA GLN A 173 6.33 1.54 -0.88
C GLN A 173 5.57 2.85 -1.09
N LEU A 174 6.26 3.81 -1.70
CA LEU A 174 5.74 5.12 -2.09
C LEU A 174 5.59 5.13 -3.61
N CYS A 175 4.34 4.98 -4.09
CA CYS A 175 4.07 4.85 -5.52
C CYS A 175 3.97 6.22 -6.18
N GLN A 176 4.55 6.36 -7.36
CA GLN A 176 4.38 7.50 -8.26
C GLN A 176 4.88 8.87 -7.73
N GLY A 177 5.66 8.90 -6.63
CA GLY A 177 6.24 10.13 -6.10
C GLY A 177 5.21 11.07 -5.46
N PRO A 178 4.63 10.68 -4.32
CA PRO A 178 3.80 11.59 -3.53
C PRO A 178 4.60 12.80 -3.06
N GLU A 179 3.94 13.93 -2.87
CA GLU A 179 4.56 15.10 -2.25
C GLU A 179 4.93 14.78 -0.79
N ILE A 180 6.22 14.92 -0.48
CA ILE A 180 6.82 14.60 0.83
C ILE A 180 7.72 15.75 1.24
N ASP A 181 7.68 16.14 2.52
CA ASP A 181 8.45 17.26 3.03
C ASP A 181 9.97 16.97 3.11
N SER A 182 10.34 15.73 3.53
CA SER A 182 11.73 15.32 3.70
C SER A 182 11.86 13.80 3.85
N PHE A 183 12.99 13.24 3.42
CA PHE A 183 13.38 11.84 3.69
C PHE A 183 14.08 11.64 5.05
N ALA A 184 14.40 12.72 5.79
CA ALA A 184 15.11 12.62 7.06
C ALA A 184 14.52 11.60 8.06
N PRO A 185 13.19 11.46 8.22
CA PRO A 185 12.63 10.49 9.14
C PRO A 185 12.93 9.02 8.80
N LEU A 186 13.26 8.71 7.54
CA LEU A 186 13.58 7.35 7.12
C LEU A 186 14.84 6.81 7.81
N ALA A 187 15.82 7.67 8.11
CA ALA A 187 17.06 7.29 8.79
C ALA A 187 16.82 6.68 10.19
N GLU A 188 15.72 7.07 10.84
CA GLU A 188 15.34 6.60 12.18
C GLU A 188 14.18 5.58 12.16
N SER A 189 13.69 5.20 10.95
CA SER A 189 12.60 4.25 10.82
C SER A 189 13.07 2.80 10.87
N SER A 190 12.15 1.85 11.08
CA SER A 190 12.43 0.40 11.06
C SER A 190 12.41 -0.21 9.65
N VAL A 191 12.30 0.61 8.60
CA VAL A 191 12.11 0.15 7.22
C VAL A 191 13.37 -0.56 6.71
N GLN A 192 13.18 -1.79 6.23
CA GLN A 192 14.23 -2.65 5.64
C GLN A 192 14.09 -2.76 4.12
N TYR A 193 12.89 -2.62 3.60
CA TYR A 193 12.57 -2.72 2.17
C TYR A 193 11.86 -1.43 1.76
N LEU A 194 12.57 -0.60 0.99
CA LEU A 194 12.07 0.71 0.57
C LEU A 194 11.95 0.78 -0.94
N SER A 195 10.73 1.05 -1.44
CA SER A 195 10.48 1.36 -2.83
C SER A 195 9.97 2.78 -2.97
N MET A 196 10.73 3.59 -3.69
CA MET A 196 10.35 4.95 -4.11
C MET A 196 10.46 5.09 -5.63
N SER A 197 10.16 4.00 -6.35
CA SER A 197 10.20 3.99 -7.81
C SER A 197 9.16 4.96 -8.39
N LEU A 198 9.60 5.88 -9.24
CA LEU A 198 8.75 6.87 -9.89
C LEU A 198 8.26 6.38 -11.25
N SER A 199 7.06 6.78 -11.65
CA SER A 199 6.63 6.67 -13.06
C SER A 199 7.36 7.72 -13.91
N GLN A 200 7.43 7.51 -15.22
CA GLN A 200 8.10 8.46 -16.13
C GLN A 200 7.55 9.90 -16.06
N GLY A 201 6.31 10.11 -15.69
CA GLY A 201 5.72 11.44 -15.53
C GLY A 201 5.93 12.09 -14.17
N ALA A 202 6.45 11.35 -13.19
CA ALA A 202 6.61 11.81 -11.81
C ALA A 202 8.07 12.15 -11.42
N GLN A 203 8.99 12.16 -12.37
CA GLN A 203 10.42 12.39 -12.13
C GLN A 203 10.74 13.73 -11.45
N GLU A 204 9.92 14.74 -11.68
CA GLU A 204 10.06 16.07 -11.07
C GLU A 204 9.67 16.09 -9.58
N ALA A 205 8.96 15.06 -9.07
CA ALA A 205 8.45 15.05 -7.69
C ALA A 205 9.57 15.19 -6.64
N TYR A 206 10.73 14.58 -6.91
CA TYR A 206 11.85 14.53 -5.96
C TYR A 206 13.13 15.21 -6.50
N LYS A 207 12.98 16.15 -7.44
CA LYS A 207 14.14 16.82 -8.07
C LYS A 207 15.02 17.60 -7.07
N ASP A 208 14.42 18.15 -6.03
CA ASP A 208 15.08 18.96 -5.01
C ASP A 208 15.24 18.21 -3.67
N MET A 209 14.96 16.89 -3.65
CA MET A 209 15.02 16.11 -2.42
C MET A 209 16.46 15.75 -2.04
N ASP A 210 16.74 15.81 -0.75
CA ASP A 210 17.99 15.30 -0.17
C ASP A 210 17.86 13.79 0.09
N TYR A 211 18.67 12.99 -0.64
CA TYR A 211 18.76 11.53 -0.47
C TYR A 211 19.77 11.09 0.59
N THR A 212 20.51 12.03 1.20
CA THR A 212 21.51 11.71 2.23
C THR A 212 20.95 10.86 3.38
N PRO A 213 19.72 11.06 3.86
CA PRO A 213 19.15 10.23 4.93
C PRO A 213 19.12 8.73 4.61
N LEU A 214 18.98 8.34 3.34
CA LEU A 214 18.98 6.93 2.95
C LEU A 214 20.35 6.25 3.23
N THR A 215 21.45 7.02 3.25
CA THR A 215 22.78 6.51 3.59
C THR A 215 22.95 6.24 5.10
N GLN A 216 21.95 6.55 5.90
CA GLN A 216 21.94 6.43 7.35
C GLN A 216 20.91 5.40 7.85
N MET A 217 20.45 4.49 6.98
CA MET A 217 19.50 3.44 7.29
C MET A 217 20.21 2.08 7.48
N PRO A 218 20.80 1.77 8.65
CA PRO A 218 21.69 0.61 8.81
C PRO A 218 21.00 -0.75 8.64
N GLN A 219 19.68 -0.79 8.69
CA GLN A 219 18.88 -2.00 8.49
C GLN A 219 18.32 -2.18 7.08
N LEU A 220 18.63 -1.26 6.15
CA LEU A 220 18.09 -1.30 4.79
C LEU A 220 18.67 -2.51 4.03
N ILE A 221 17.80 -3.38 3.53
CA ILE A 221 18.17 -4.60 2.79
C ILE A 221 17.92 -4.45 1.30
N TRP A 222 16.84 -3.75 0.95
CA TRP A 222 16.40 -3.59 -0.43
C TRP A 222 15.95 -2.14 -0.69
N LEU A 223 16.47 -1.57 -1.78
CA LEU A 223 16.17 -0.20 -2.19
C LEU A 223 15.88 -0.14 -3.69
N ASP A 224 14.74 0.47 -4.05
CA ASP A 224 14.38 0.79 -5.43
C ASP A 224 14.14 2.29 -5.58
N LEU A 225 15.04 2.95 -6.31
CA LEU A 225 14.99 4.38 -6.65
C LEU A 225 14.82 4.58 -8.17
N THR A 226 14.22 3.64 -8.85
CA THR A 226 14.00 3.75 -10.31
C THR A 226 13.33 5.08 -10.68
N ASN A 227 13.87 5.78 -11.66
CA ASN A 227 13.45 7.11 -12.15
C ASN A 227 13.64 8.29 -11.17
N ASN A 228 14.35 8.12 -10.05
CA ASN A 228 14.74 9.24 -9.19
C ASN A 228 15.96 9.95 -9.81
N ILE A 229 15.73 10.82 -10.77
CA ILE A 229 16.73 11.37 -11.69
C ILE A 229 17.87 12.14 -11.00
N THR A 230 17.61 12.69 -9.83
CA THR A 230 18.57 13.50 -9.04
C THR A 230 19.33 12.70 -8.00
N PHE A 231 19.04 11.39 -7.83
CA PHE A 231 19.87 10.52 -7.01
C PHE A 231 21.25 10.36 -7.67
N ASP A 232 22.26 10.96 -7.08
CA ASP A 232 23.58 11.13 -7.67
C ASP A 232 24.60 10.05 -7.26
N THR A 233 25.71 10.00 -8.00
CA THR A 233 26.81 9.04 -7.82
C THR A 233 27.48 9.15 -6.46
N GLU A 234 27.67 10.37 -5.94
CA GLU A 234 28.34 10.58 -4.64
C GLU A 234 27.46 10.09 -3.48
N THR A 235 26.16 10.34 -3.54
CA THR A 235 25.22 9.82 -2.55
C THR A 235 25.12 8.29 -2.64
N CYS A 236 25.15 7.73 -3.85
CA CYS A 236 25.17 6.28 -4.05
C CYS A 236 26.44 5.63 -3.48
N LYS A 237 27.64 6.22 -3.72
CA LYS A 237 28.89 5.77 -3.13
C LYS A 237 28.83 5.77 -1.60
N LYS A 238 28.28 6.82 -0.98
CA LYS A 238 28.09 6.90 0.48
C LYS A 238 27.13 5.82 0.99
N LEU A 239 26.01 5.60 0.28
CA LEU A 239 25.06 4.54 0.62
C LEU A 239 25.76 3.17 0.64
N LEU A 240 26.48 2.82 -0.42
CA LEU A 240 27.20 1.54 -0.55
C LEU A 240 28.29 1.37 0.50
N ALA A 241 28.98 2.47 0.89
CA ALA A 241 30.02 2.44 1.91
C ALA A 241 29.48 2.31 3.34
N ASN A 242 28.33 2.90 3.63
CA ASN A 242 27.77 2.95 4.98
C ASN A 242 26.84 1.78 5.29
N ASP A 243 26.18 1.20 4.28
CA ASP A 243 25.15 0.19 4.48
C ASP A 243 25.65 -1.21 4.15
N THR A 244 26.10 -1.91 5.18
CA THR A 244 26.54 -3.33 5.08
C THR A 244 25.37 -4.31 5.01
N ALA A 245 24.15 -3.89 5.34
CA ALA A 245 22.96 -4.74 5.28
C ALA A 245 22.34 -4.78 3.88
N LEU A 246 22.58 -3.76 3.05
CA LEU A 246 22.01 -3.64 1.70
C LEU A 246 22.45 -4.82 0.82
N LYS A 247 21.49 -5.50 0.20
CA LYS A 247 21.70 -6.66 -0.68
C LYS A 247 21.14 -6.47 -2.08
N TYR A 248 20.14 -5.60 -2.21
CA TYR A 248 19.41 -5.41 -3.48
C TYR A 248 19.25 -3.92 -3.73
N LEU A 249 19.81 -3.43 -4.83
CA LEU A 249 19.79 -2.02 -5.20
C LEU A 249 19.33 -1.84 -6.65
N LYS A 250 18.28 -1.06 -6.85
CA LYS A 250 17.81 -0.62 -8.17
C LYS A 250 17.88 0.89 -8.26
N ILE A 251 18.68 1.38 -9.19
CA ILE A 251 18.85 2.81 -9.48
C ILE A 251 18.65 3.12 -10.96
N SER A 252 17.81 2.35 -11.64
CA SER A 252 17.54 2.53 -13.06
C SER A 252 17.08 3.95 -13.35
N TYR A 253 17.64 4.56 -14.41
CA TYR A 253 17.29 5.90 -14.87
C TYR A 253 17.52 7.01 -13.82
N THR A 254 18.47 6.84 -12.93
CA THR A 254 18.98 7.87 -12.01
C THR A 254 20.25 8.51 -12.57
N SER A 255 20.72 9.62 -11.97
CA SER A 255 22.05 10.18 -12.31
C SER A 255 23.18 9.22 -11.95
N ALA A 256 23.09 8.54 -10.81
CA ALA A 256 24.06 7.53 -10.38
C ALA A 256 24.17 6.33 -11.33
N ALA A 257 23.11 5.99 -12.06
CA ALA A 257 23.13 4.89 -13.02
C ALA A 257 24.07 5.14 -14.21
N LYS A 258 24.37 6.40 -14.52
CA LYS A 258 25.33 6.77 -15.61
C LYS A 258 26.76 6.37 -15.28
N ASP A 259 27.10 6.39 -14.00
CA ASP A 259 28.44 6.11 -13.47
C ASP A 259 28.47 4.75 -12.74
N ALA A 260 27.61 3.82 -13.14
CA ALA A 260 27.45 2.52 -12.47
C ALA A 260 28.76 1.72 -12.38
N GLU A 261 29.68 1.92 -13.35
CA GLU A 261 31.01 1.29 -13.37
C GLU A 261 31.93 1.79 -12.25
N GLU A 262 31.64 2.96 -11.67
CA GLU A 262 32.40 3.53 -10.57
C GLU A 262 31.95 3.08 -9.19
N LEU A 263 30.82 2.33 -9.12
CA LEU A 263 30.21 1.92 -7.87
C LEU A 263 30.75 0.58 -7.38
N ASP A 264 31.14 0.51 -6.10
CA ASP A 264 31.50 -0.76 -5.46
C ASP A 264 30.26 -1.54 -5.06
N THR A 265 29.81 -2.42 -5.93
CA THR A 265 28.62 -3.25 -5.75
C THR A 265 28.92 -4.70 -5.40
N ALA A 266 30.19 -5.04 -5.11
CA ALA A 266 30.66 -6.42 -4.92
C ALA A 266 29.92 -7.17 -3.77
N HIS A 267 29.42 -6.46 -2.77
CA HIS A 267 28.69 -7.03 -1.64
C HIS A 267 27.20 -7.24 -1.89
N LEU A 268 26.65 -6.66 -2.98
CA LEU A 268 25.24 -6.78 -3.33
C LEU A 268 24.95 -8.16 -3.95
N LYS A 269 23.74 -8.67 -3.69
CA LYS A 269 23.21 -9.86 -4.36
C LYS A 269 22.63 -9.54 -5.73
N GLU A 270 22.06 -8.35 -5.86
CA GLU A 270 21.46 -7.85 -7.11
C GLU A 270 21.66 -6.34 -7.21
N PHE A 271 22.16 -5.94 -8.37
CA PHE A 271 22.31 -4.53 -8.73
C PHE A 271 21.73 -4.27 -10.12
N THR A 272 20.85 -3.27 -10.23
CA THR A 272 20.21 -2.91 -11.48
C THR A 272 20.31 -1.40 -11.72
N ALA A 273 21.02 -1.01 -12.76
CA ALA A 273 21.34 0.38 -13.07
C ALA A 273 21.37 0.68 -14.59
N PRO A 274 20.31 0.36 -15.38
CA PRO A 274 20.27 0.87 -16.75
C PRO A 274 20.24 2.40 -16.70
N ALA A 275 21.13 3.02 -17.46
CA ALA A 275 21.18 4.47 -17.63
C ALA A 275 19.95 5.00 -18.38
N PRO A 276 19.65 6.30 -18.24
CA PRO A 276 18.56 6.97 -18.98
C PRO A 276 18.74 6.93 -20.47
#